data_820d3605ee94aecbb4c64087b0fac9a4
#
_entry.id   820d3605ee94aecbb4c64087b0fac9a4
#
_cell.length_a   1.000
_cell.length_b   1.000
_cell.length_c   1.000
_cell.angle_alpha   90.00
_cell.angle_beta   90.00
_cell.angle_gamma   90.00
#
_symmetry.space_group_name_H-M   'P 1'
#
loop_
_entity.id
_entity.type
_entity.pdbx_description
1 polymer ?
#
loop_
_entity_poly.entity_id
_entity_poly.type
_entity_poly.pdbx_seq_one_letter_code
_entity_poly.pdbx_strand_id
1 'polypeptide(L)'
;IELLNKYNVDVTTQNVPGDNIFLTTLLPVLLTGALVIFLIMMMNRQMSGGGGSNAKMMNFGKSRARMSSPDDKKVTFNNVAGLEEEKEDLVEVVDFLKSPQKYTKVGARIPKGVILVGPPGTGKTLLAKAVAGEAGVPFFSISGSDFVEMFVGVGASRVRDLFEEGKKHAPCIIFIDEIDAVARQRGTGMGGGHDEREQTLNQLLVEMDGFGVNEGIIVMAATNRVDILDPAILRPGRFDRKVAVGRPDVKGREEILRVHAKDKPLGEDVDLAQIARTTAGFTGADLENLLNEAAIEAARKGRGFILQSDIKGAFIKVGIGAEKKSKVISEKEKKIT
;
A
#
# COMPACT_ATOMS: atom_id res chain seq x y z
N ILE A 1 -28.90 89.58 -28.26
CA ILE A 1 -30.18 89.89 -27.59
C ILE A 1 -30.53 91.40 -27.79
N GLU A 2 -29.63 92.40 -27.59
CA GLU A 2 -29.89 93.87 -27.75
C GLU A 2 -30.32 94.26 -29.17
N LEU A 3 -29.78 93.62 -30.19
CA LEU A 3 -30.15 93.83 -31.58
C LEU A 3 -31.55 93.28 -31.95
N LEU A 4 -31.94 92.18 -31.32
CA LEU A 4 -33.24 91.54 -31.53
C LEU A 4 -34.37 92.27 -30.82
N ASN A 5 -34.12 92.91 -29.69
CA ASN A 5 -35.08 93.80 -29.02
C ASN A 5 -35.37 95.07 -29.82
N LYS A 6 -34.46 95.56 -30.63
CA LYS A 6 -34.63 96.78 -31.48
C LYS A 6 -35.59 96.56 -32.66
N TYR A 7 -35.83 95.24 -33.03
CA TYR A 7 -36.73 94.86 -34.13
C TYR A 7 -38.02 94.17 -33.65
N ASN A 8 -38.35 94.31 -32.35
CA ASN A 8 -39.57 93.72 -31.76
C ASN A 8 -39.80 92.29 -32.06
N VAL A 9 -38.73 91.44 -32.03
CA VAL A 9 -38.79 89.98 -32.21
C VAL A 9 -38.93 89.40 -30.82
N ASP A 10 -40.01 88.67 -30.59
CA ASP A 10 -40.25 87.92 -29.33
C ASP A 10 -39.27 86.73 -29.22
N VAL A 11 -38.28 86.86 -28.32
CA VAL A 11 -37.28 85.82 -28.09
C VAL A 11 -37.70 85.03 -26.89
N THR A 12 -38.29 83.84 -27.12
CA THR A 12 -38.51 82.81 -26.07
C THR A 12 -37.25 82.02 -25.90
N THR A 13 -36.54 82.23 -24.79
CA THR A 13 -35.44 81.36 -24.40
C THR A 13 -36.00 80.01 -23.82
N GLN A 14 -35.89 78.92 -24.57
CA GLN A 14 -36.14 77.64 -24.01
C GLN A 14 -34.95 77.23 -23.12
N ASN A 15 -35.20 77.00 -21.83
CA ASN A 15 -34.19 76.35 -20.96
C ASN A 15 -33.82 75.02 -21.53
N VAL A 16 -32.58 74.87 -21.97
CA VAL A 16 -32.01 73.53 -22.29
C VAL A 16 -32.01 72.71 -20.96
N PRO A 17 -32.62 71.55 -20.95
CA PRO A 17 -32.55 70.67 -19.74
C PRO A 17 -31.09 70.52 -19.38
N GLY A 18 -30.67 70.94 -18.20
CA GLY A 18 -29.29 70.72 -17.71
C GLY A 18 -28.99 69.24 -17.72
N ASP A 19 -27.97 68.87 -18.47
CA ASP A 19 -27.49 67.49 -18.46
C ASP A 19 -27.19 67.07 -17.02
N ASN A 20 -27.94 66.13 -16.51
CA ASN A 20 -27.69 65.56 -15.19
C ASN A 20 -26.35 64.82 -15.26
N ILE A 21 -25.26 65.49 -14.89
CA ILE A 21 -23.89 65.03 -14.85
C ILE A 21 -23.83 63.64 -14.11
N PHE A 22 -24.75 63.41 -13.17
CA PHE A 22 -24.89 62.18 -12.46
C PHE A 22 -25.35 61.07 -13.39
N LEU A 23 -26.33 61.27 -14.27
CA LEU A 23 -26.89 60.27 -15.17
C LEU A 23 -26.02 60.06 -16.41
N THR A 24 -25.39 61.11 -16.94
CA THR A 24 -24.64 61.00 -18.19
C THR A 24 -23.17 60.64 -18.02
N THR A 25 -22.55 60.91 -16.85
CA THR A 25 -21.12 60.67 -16.65
C THR A 25 -20.84 59.77 -15.47
N LEU A 26 -21.47 60.02 -14.30
CA LEU A 26 -21.12 59.26 -13.08
C LEU A 26 -21.71 57.85 -13.06
N LEU A 27 -22.95 57.69 -13.52
CA LEU A 27 -23.63 56.37 -13.53
C LEU A 27 -22.95 55.36 -14.49
N PRO A 28 -22.54 55.70 -15.72
CA PRO A 28 -21.79 54.77 -16.59
C PRO A 28 -20.42 54.39 -16.02
N VAL A 29 -19.71 55.33 -15.38
CA VAL A 29 -18.40 55.07 -14.76
C VAL A 29 -18.54 54.12 -13.56
N LEU A 30 -19.57 54.30 -12.73
CA LEU A 30 -19.87 53.37 -11.62
C LEU A 30 -20.28 52.00 -12.11
N LEU A 31 -21.10 51.89 -13.17
CA LEU A 31 -21.50 50.61 -13.76
C LEU A 31 -20.33 49.87 -14.39
N THR A 32 -19.46 50.59 -15.11
CA THR A 32 -18.25 49.95 -15.69
C THR A 32 -17.26 49.52 -14.61
N GLY A 33 -17.06 50.32 -13.56
CA GLY A 33 -16.26 49.96 -12.39
C GLY A 33 -16.80 48.73 -11.65
N ALA A 34 -18.11 48.69 -11.41
CA ALA A 34 -18.76 47.52 -10.80
C ALA A 34 -18.66 46.29 -11.67
N LEU A 35 -18.78 46.40 -13.01
CA LEU A 35 -18.60 45.30 -13.95
C LEU A 35 -17.17 44.76 -13.91
N VAL A 36 -16.17 45.62 -13.90
CA VAL A 36 -14.75 45.24 -13.82
C VAL A 36 -14.46 44.52 -12.48
N ILE A 37 -14.97 45.08 -11.36
CA ILE A 37 -14.83 44.42 -10.05
C ILE A 37 -15.52 43.04 -10.03
N PHE A 38 -16.72 42.94 -10.62
CA PHE A 38 -17.46 41.70 -10.76
C PHE A 38 -16.68 40.68 -11.60
N LEU A 39 -16.09 41.10 -12.72
CA LEU A 39 -15.26 40.22 -13.57
C LEU A 39 -13.98 39.78 -12.85
N ILE A 40 -13.32 40.66 -12.10
CA ILE A 40 -12.15 40.30 -11.28
C ILE A 40 -12.54 39.31 -10.17
N MET A 41 -13.70 39.55 -9.52
CA MET A 41 -14.22 38.64 -8.50
C MET A 41 -14.60 37.27 -9.07
N MET A 42 -15.18 37.23 -10.27
CA MET A 42 -15.51 36.01 -10.99
C MET A 42 -14.26 35.28 -11.44
N MET A 43 -13.24 35.97 -11.94
CA MET A 43 -11.93 35.40 -12.30
C MET A 43 -11.20 34.87 -11.06
N ASN A 44 -11.20 35.57 -9.93
CA ASN A 44 -10.65 35.09 -8.68
C ASN A 44 -11.41 33.86 -8.12
N ARG A 45 -12.75 33.84 -8.26
CA ARG A 45 -13.53 32.64 -7.92
C ARG A 45 -13.20 31.46 -8.83
N GLN A 46 -12.97 31.66 -10.11
CA GLN A 46 -12.55 30.64 -11.05
C GLN A 46 -11.12 30.16 -10.77
N MET A 47 -10.20 31.04 -10.38
CA MET A 47 -8.84 30.71 -9.94
C MET A 47 -8.83 30.04 -8.54
N SER A 48 -9.70 30.43 -7.62
CA SER A 48 -9.87 29.77 -6.31
C SER A 48 -10.60 28.42 -6.42
N GLY A 49 -11.48 28.23 -7.40
CA GLY A 49 -12.13 26.96 -7.71
C GLY A 49 -11.21 25.95 -8.42
N GLY A 50 -10.12 26.43 -9.04
CA GLY A 50 -9.08 25.61 -9.70
C GLY A 50 -8.07 24.97 -8.74
N GLY A 51 -8.09 25.29 -7.44
CA GLY A 51 -7.21 24.70 -6.43
C GLY A 51 -7.40 23.18 -6.24
N GLY A 52 -8.54 22.62 -6.66
CA GLY A 52 -8.79 21.17 -6.58
C GLY A 52 -7.99 20.34 -7.59
N SER A 53 -7.65 20.86 -8.75
CA SER A 53 -6.83 20.15 -9.73
C SER A 53 -5.34 20.22 -9.40
N ASN A 54 -4.84 21.38 -8.95
CA ASN A 54 -3.45 21.53 -8.52
C ASN A 54 -3.17 20.79 -7.20
N ALA A 55 -4.11 20.77 -6.25
CA ALA A 55 -3.99 19.94 -5.04
C ALA A 55 -4.02 18.44 -5.35
N LYS A 56 -4.82 18.00 -6.33
CA LYS A 56 -4.78 16.62 -6.83
C LYS A 56 -3.46 16.31 -7.53
N MET A 57 -2.91 17.20 -8.36
CA MET A 57 -1.59 17.02 -9.00
C MET A 57 -0.46 16.99 -7.94
N MET A 58 -0.48 17.82 -6.93
CA MET A 58 0.52 17.81 -5.84
C MET A 58 0.44 16.54 -4.98
N ASN A 59 -0.72 15.86 -4.92
CA ASN A 59 -0.86 14.59 -4.19
C ASN A 59 -0.47 13.34 -4.99
N PHE A 60 -0.25 13.44 -6.30
CA PHE A 60 0.16 12.29 -7.14
C PHE A 60 1.52 11.70 -6.76
N GLY A 61 2.43 12.50 -6.25
CA GLY A 61 3.76 12.08 -5.80
C GLY A 61 3.82 11.61 -4.35
N LYS A 62 2.73 11.74 -3.57
CA LYS A 62 2.74 11.32 -2.17
C LYS A 62 2.70 9.81 -2.04
N SER A 63 3.42 9.29 -1.05
CA SER A 63 3.42 7.89 -0.69
C SER A 63 2.00 7.43 -0.32
N ARG A 64 1.60 6.27 -0.85
CA ARG A 64 0.37 5.56 -0.46
C ARG A 64 0.60 4.60 0.71
N ALA A 65 1.73 4.71 1.40
CA ALA A 65 2.06 3.86 2.52
C ALA A 65 0.98 3.94 3.59
N ARG A 66 0.56 2.77 4.06
CA ARG A 66 -0.36 2.67 5.19
C ARG A 66 0.48 2.60 6.46
N MET A 67 0.33 3.60 7.29
CA MET A 67 0.85 3.56 8.66
C MET A 67 -0.13 2.74 9.51
N SER A 68 0.36 1.68 10.18
CA SER A 68 -0.44 0.99 11.19
C SER A 68 -0.72 1.95 12.34
N SER A 69 -2.01 2.17 12.63
CA SER A 69 -2.44 2.97 13.76
C SER A 69 -2.07 2.29 15.08
N PRO A 70 -1.79 3.05 16.15
CA PRO A 70 -1.61 2.50 17.50
C PRO A 70 -2.84 1.73 18.01
N ASP A 71 -4.03 1.99 17.43
CA ASP A 71 -5.31 1.32 17.74
C ASP A 71 -5.50 0.00 16.98
N ASP A 72 -4.69 -0.29 15.96
CA ASP A 72 -4.71 -1.59 15.31
C ASP A 72 -4.23 -2.66 16.31
N LYS A 73 -4.93 -3.79 16.37
CA LYS A 73 -4.52 -4.93 17.21
C LYS A 73 -3.06 -5.24 16.90
N LYS A 74 -2.16 -5.02 17.87
CA LYS A 74 -0.74 -5.28 17.72
C LYS A 74 -0.53 -6.75 17.41
N VAL A 75 -0.06 -7.03 16.21
CA VAL A 75 0.39 -8.36 15.81
C VAL A 75 1.78 -8.56 16.38
N THR A 76 1.98 -9.59 17.19
CA THR A 76 3.27 -9.94 17.82
C THR A 76 3.71 -11.34 17.36
N PHE A 77 4.87 -11.80 17.78
CA PHE A 77 5.35 -13.15 17.49
C PHE A 77 4.39 -14.26 17.98
N ASN A 78 3.57 -13.98 19.00
CA ASN A 78 2.53 -14.91 19.47
C ASN A 78 1.40 -15.14 18.44
N ASN A 79 1.25 -14.25 17.48
CA ASN A 79 0.26 -14.37 16.40
C ASN A 79 0.83 -15.10 15.16
N VAL A 80 2.13 -15.37 15.14
CA VAL A 80 2.82 -16.05 14.05
C VAL A 80 3.14 -17.47 14.51
N ALA A 81 2.60 -18.45 13.81
CA ALA A 81 2.81 -19.87 14.11
C ALA A 81 3.75 -20.50 13.08
N GLY A 82 4.56 -21.45 13.52
CA GLY A 82 5.35 -22.34 12.65
C GLY A 82 6.51 -21.66 11.91
N LEU A 83 7.09 -20.59 12.44
CA LEU A 83 8.24 -19.87 11.90
C LEU A 83 9.24 -19.55 13.02
N GLU A 84 9.61 -20.56 13.80
CA GLU A 84 10.43 -20.33 15.01
C GLU A 84 11.86 -19.88 14.65
N GLU A 85 12.48 -20.52 13.65
CA GLU A 85 13.83 -20.18 13.20
C GLU A 85 13.87 -18.75 12.61
N GLU A 86 12.87 -18.40 11.79
CA GLU A 86 12.76 -17.07 11.21
C GLU A 86 12.50 -16.00 12.26
N LYS A 87 11.77 -16.33 13.32
CA LYS A 87 11.58 -15.41 14.47
C LYS A 87 12.91 -15.19 15.20
N GLU A 88 13.68 -16.27 15.46
CA GLU A 88 14.99 -16.17 16.11
C GLU A 88 15.94 -15.28 15.31
N ASP A 89 15.97 -15.44 13.97
CA ASP A 89 16.76 -14.62 13.07
C ASP A 89 16.40 -13.10 13.16
N LEU A 90 15.13 -12.82 13.52
CA LEU A 90 14.63 -11.45 13.59
C LEU A 90 14.63 -10.85 15.01
N VAL A 91 14.92 -11.63 16.06
CA VAL A 91 15.02 -11.14 17.44
C VAL A 91 16.05 -10.04 17.58
N GLU A 92 17.19 -10.14 16.88
CA GLU A 92 18.22 -9.07 16.92
C GLU A 92 17.70 -7.75 16.34
N VAL A 93 16.84 -7.82 15.30
CA VAL A 93 16.21 -6.64 14.72
C VAL A 93 15.24 -5.98 15.73
N VAL A 94 14.45 -6.80 16.41
CA VAL A 94 13.54 -6.35 17.47
C VAL A 94 14.32 -5.69 18.63
N ASP A 95 15.36 -6.35 19.10
CA ASP A 95 16.21 -5.84 20.19
C ASP A 95 16.88 -4.52 19.84
N PHE A 96 17.37 -4.40 18.60
CA PHE A 96 17.95 -3.15 18.13
C PHE A 96 16.91 -2.02 18.12
N LEU A 97 15.73 -2.26 17.59
CA LEU A 97 14.66 -1.24 17.54
C LEU A 97 14.22 -0.82 18.95
N LYS A 98 14.22 -1.76 19.92
CA LYS A 98 13.92 -1.47 21.33
C LYS A 98 15.06 -0.72 22.03
N SER A 99 16.32 -1.02 21.71
CA SER A 99 17.48 -0.53 22.44
C SER A 99 18.71 -0.30 21.54
N PRO A 100 18.67 0.68 20.62
CA PRO A 100 19.73 0.93 19.64
C PRO A 100 21.10 1.22 20.30
N GLN A 101 21.10 1.87 21.48
CA GLN A 101 22.31 2.27 22.19
C GLN A 101 23.17 1.08 22.66
N LYS A 102 22.56 -0.08 22.92
CA LYS A 102 23.27 -1.30 23.31
C LYS A 102 24.25 -1.76 22.22
N TYR A 103 23.84 -1.65 20.97
CA TYR A 103 24.61 -2.08 19.80
C TYR A 103 25.64 -1.04 19.37
N THR A 104 25.26 0.24 19.38
CA THR A 104 26.18 1.34 19.02
C THR A 104 27.35 1.48 19.95
N LYS A 105 27.18 1.23 21.26
CA LYS A 105 28.27 1.27 22.26
C LYS A 105 29.39 0.27 21.98
N VAL A 106 29.09 -0.88 21.41
CA VAL A 106 30.09 -1.92 21.09
C VAL A 106 30.55 -1.84 19.62
N GLY A 107 30.11 -0.81 18.86
CA GLY A 107 30.47 -0.64 17.45
C GLY A 107 29.79 -1.61 16.51
N ALA A 108 28.75 -2.33 16.95
CA ALA A 108 28.00 -3.25 16.10
C ALA A 108 27.21 -2.48 15.03
N ARG A 109 27.18 -3.06 13.83
CA ARG A 109 26.39 -2.56 12.70
C ARG A 109 25.18 -3.47 12.52
N ILE A 110 23.98 -2.93 12.66
CA ILE A 110 22.75 -3.65 12.40
C ILE A 110 22.41 -3.57 10.91
N PRO A 111 21.83 -4.63 10.31
CA PRO A 111 21.41 -4.59 8.92
C PRO A 111 20.40 -3.48 8.71
N LYS A 112 20.64 -2.65 7.69
CA LYS A 112 19.69 -1.61 7.28
C LYS A 112 18.43 -2.19 6.63
N GLY A 113 18.59 -3.32 5.96
CA GLY A 113 17.52 -3.97 5.24
C GLY A 113 17.50 -5.47 5.46
N VAL A 114 16.29 -5.99 5.57
CA VAL A 114 15.98 -7.42 5.67
C VAL A 114 15.05 -7.81 4.53
N ILE A 115 15.41 -8.83 3.76
CA ILE A 115 14.54 -9.36 2.72
C ILE A 115 13.97 -10.72 3.11
N LEU A 116 12.64 -10.81 3.12
CA LEU A 116 11.88 -12.03 3.37
C LEU A 116 11.60 -12.72 2.04
N VAL A 117 12.10 -13.94 1.87
CA VAL A 117 12.01 -14.68 0.60
C VAL A 117 11.28 -15.99 0.81
N GLY A 118 10.31 -16.30 -0.04
CA GLY A 118 9.62 -17.59 0.03
C GLY A 118 8.35 -17.64 -0.80
N PRO A 119 7.70 -18.81 -0.90
CA PRO A 119 6.47 -18.98 -1.63
C PRO A 119 5.36 -18.02 -1.17
N PRO A 120 4.36 -17.72 -2.02
CA PRO A 120 3.19 -16.97 -1.58
C PRO A 120 2.44 -17.71 -0.47
N GLY A 121 1.79 -16.95 0.43
CA GLY A 121 0.97 -17.49 1.51
C GLY A 121 1.73 -18.05 2.71
N THR A 122 3.07 -17.93 2.78
CA THR A 122 3.89 -18.41 3.90
C THR A 122 3.95 -17.47 5.10
N GLY A 123 3.30 -16.28 5.04
CA GLY A 123 3.20 -15.38 6.19
C GLY A 123 4.27 -14.28 6.25
N LYS A 124 4.99 -13.99 5.16
CA LYS A 124 6.04 -12.96 5.12
C LYS A 124 5.57 -11.59 5.62
N THR A 125 4.45 -11.11 5.11
CA THR A 125 3.84 -9.83 5.52
C THR A 125 3.40 -9.86 6.99
N LEU A 126 2.88 -11.00 7.47
CA LEU A 126 2.47 -11.19 8.86
C LEU A 126 3.70 -11.16 9.79
N LEU A 127 4.80 -11.82 9.40
CA LEU A 127 6.05 -11.83 10.14
C LEU A 127 6.66 -10.43 10.25
N ALA A 128 6.67 -9.65 9.17
CA ALA A 128 7.15 -8.27 9.20
C ALA A 128 6.32 -7.39 10.15
N LYS A 129 4.99 -7.54 10.14
CA LYS A 129 4.10 -6.85 11.11
C LYS A 129 4.38 -7.29 12.54
N ALA A 130 4.65 -8.58 12.75
CA ALA A 130 4.95 -9.09 14.08
C ALA A 130 6.25 -8.55 14.64
N VAL A 131 7.27 -8.37 13.80
CA VAL A 131 8.55 -7.71 14.20
C VAL A 131 8.28 -6.28 14.67
N ALA A 132 7.50 -5.51 13.94
CA ALA A 132 7.16 -4.14 14.33
C ALA A 132 6.35 -4.08 15.63
N GLY A 133 5.34 -4.95 15.75
CA GLY A 133 4.52 -5.04 16.96
C GLY A 133 5.29 -5.52 18.18
N GLU A 134 6.22 -6.45 18.00
CA GLU A 134 7.12 -6.93 19.07
C GLU A 134 8.11 -5.84 19.49
N ALA A 135 8.65 -5.08 18.53
CA ALA A 135 9.51 -3.93 18.80
C ALA A 135 8.74 -2.72 19.36
N GLY A 136 7.43 -2.64 19.15
CA GLY A 136 6.61 -1.51 19.59
C GLY A 136 6.84 -0.24 18.76
N VAL A 137 7.24 -0.37 17.49
CA VAL A 137 7.56 0.74 16.60
C VAL A 137 6.51 0.90 15.49
N PRO A 138 6.38 2.10 14.88
CA PRO A 138 5.53 2.33 13.72
C PRO A 138 5.88 1.42 12.54
N PHE A 139 4.85 0.99 11.82
CA PHE A 139 4.97 0.12 10.66
C PHE A 139 4.36 0.80 9.42
N PHE A 140 5.20 1.13 8.46
CA PHE A 140 4.78 1.69 7.17
C PHE A 140 4.77 0.59 6.13
N SER A 141 3.61 0.30 5.54
CA SER A 141 3.47 -0.77 4.54
C SER A 141 3.05 -0.21 3.20
N ILE A 142 3.75 -0.65 2.15
CA ILE A 142 3.45 -0.31 0.76
C ILE A 142 3.69 -1.55 -0.12
N SER A 143 2.96 -1.66 -1.24
CA SER A 143 3.28 -2.65 -2.27
C SER A 143 4.30 -2.09 -3.26
N GLY A 144 5.23 -2.93 -3.72
CA GLY A 144 6.16 -2.56 -4.79
C GLY A 144 5.43 -2.13 -6.07
N SER A 145 4.24 -2.67 -6.31
CA SER A 145 3.39 -2.26 -7.43
C SER A 145 2.88 -0.80 -7.33
N ASP A 146 2.75 -0.26 -6.11
CA ASP A 146 2.33 1.12 -5.90
C ASP A 146 3.38 2.16 -6.37
N PHE A 147 4.61 1.73 -6.57
CA PHE A 147 5.67 2.57 -7.14
C PHE A 147 5.69 2.56 -8.67
N VAL A 148 5.04 1.59 -9.31
CA VAL A 148 5.02 1.46 -10.77
C VAL A 148 3.83 2.23 -11.31
N GLU A 149 4.09 3.37 -11.95
CA GLU A 149 3.08 4.23 -12.56
C GLU A 149 3.41 4.48 -14.03
N MET A 150 2.44 5.00 -14.78
CA MET A 150 2.64 5.33 -16.20
C MET A 150 3.46 6.62 -16.41
N PHE A 151 3.59 7.45 -15.37
CA PHE A 151 4.29 8.75 -15.46
C PHE A 151 5.69 8.66 -14.87
N VAL A 152 6.67 9.03 -15.67
CA VAL A 152 8.09 9.03 -15.27
C VAL A 152 8.33 9.93 -14.06
N GLY A 153 9.04 9.42 -13.06
CA GLY A 153 9.42 10.13 -11.84
C GLY A 153 8.43 10.09 -10.69
N VAL A 154 7.20 9.61 -10.89
CA VAL A 154 6.19 9.50 -9.81
C VAL A 154 6.62 8.43 -8.81
N GLY A 155 7.06 7.27 -9.26
CA GLY A 155 7.57 6.20 -8.40
C GLY A 155 8.74 6.66 -7.54
N ALA A 156 9.72 7.33 -8.14
CA ALA A 156 10.87 7.89 -7.43
C ALA A 156 10.46 8.96 -6.38
N SER A 157 9.44 9.77 -6.67
CA SER A 157 8.91 10.75 -5.72
C SER A 157 8.24 10.05 -4.52
N ARG A 158 7.47 8.98 -4.75
CA ARG A 158 6.83 8.20 -3.68
C ARG A 158 7.85 7.49 -2.79
N VAL A 159 8.95 7.01 -3.37
CA VAL A 159 10.05 6.44 -2.58
C VAL A 159 10.62 7.48 -1.64
N ARG A 160 10.96 8.69 -2.14
CA ARG A 160 11.47 9.78 -1.30
C ARG A 160 10.51 10.14 -0.17
N ASP A 161 9.24 10.35 -0.50
CA ASP A 161 8.20 10.70 0.48
C ASP A 161 8.05 9.61 1.57
N LEU A 162 8.09 8.32 1.19
CA LEU A 162 8.06 7.20 2.12
C LEU A 162 9.22 7.23 3.12
N PHE A 163 10.45 7.45 2.63
CA PHE A 163 11.62 7.51 3.49
C PHE A 163 11.67 8.77 4.35
N GLU A 164 11.19 9.90 3.84
CA GLU A 164 11.03 11.13 4.63
C GLU A 164 10.03 10.93 5.78
N GLU A 165 8.89 10.27 5.51
CA GLU A 165 7.93 9.93 6.56
C GLU A 165 8.53 8.94 7.57
N GLY A 166 9.29 7.93 7.12
CA GLY A 166 10.00 7.03 8.00
C GLY A 166 10.99 7.76 8.91
N LYS A 167 11.75 8.71 8.39
CA LYS A 167 12.71 9.54 9.17
C LYS A 167 12.02 10.37 10.27
N LYS A 168 10.83 10.89 9.99
CA LYS A 168 10.04 11.66 10.97
C LYS A 168 9.53 10.79 12.13
N HIS A 169 9.36 9.50 11.91
CA HIS A 169 8.77 8.57 12.86
C HIS A 169 9.76 7.50 13.37
N ALA A 170 11.06 7.75 13.23
CA ALA A 170 12.08 6.85 13.74
C ALA A 170 12.05 6.77 15.30
N PRO A 171 12.21 5.57 15.90
CA PRO A 171 12.47 4.29 15.24
C PRO A 171 11.21 3.70 14.56
N CYS A 172 11.37 3.14 13.36
CA CYS A 172 10.25 2.56 12.60
C CYS A 172 10.70 1.43 11.65
N ILE A 173 9.71 0.68 11.13
CA ILE A 173 9.92 -0.28 10.06
C ILE A 173 9.20 0.22 8.81
N ILE A 174 9.92 0.26 7.69
CA ILE A 174 9.38 0.46 6.34
C ILE A 174 9.29 -0.91 5.67
N PHE A 175 8.09 -1.35 5.33
CA PHE A 175 7.86 -2.65 4.69
C PHE A 175 7.39 -2.48 3.24
N ILE A 176 8.12 -3.12 2.31
CA ILE A 176 7.81 -3.12 0.89
C ILE A 176 7.44 -4.55 0.48
N ASP A 177 6.17 -4.79 0.27
CA ASP A 177 5.71 -6.08 -0.24
C ASP A 177 5.90 -6.17 -1.76
N GLU A 178 6.09 -7.38 -2.29
CA GLU A 178 6.31 -7.60 -3.73
C GLU A 178 7.39 -6.71 -4.32
N ILE A 179 8.54 -6.62 -3.66
CA ILE A 179 9.66 -5.75 -4.07
C ILE A 179 10.12 -6.03 -5.51
N ASP A 180 9.93 -7.23 -6.01
CA ASP A 180 10.25 -7.67 -7.37
C ASP A 180 9.45 -6.90 -8.45
N ALA A 181 8.35 -6.22 -8.10
CA ALA A 181 7.66 -5.32 -9.02
C ALA A 181 8.56 -4.14 -9.47
N VAL A 182 9.45 -3.67 -8.59
CA VAL A 182 10.36 -2.53 -8.81
C VAL A 182 11.80 -2.99 -9.04
N ALA A 183 12.25 -3.96 -8.26
CA ALA A 183 13.65 -4.36 -8.17
C ALA A 183 14.02 -5.54 -9.08
N ARG A 184 13.33 -5.72 -10.19
CA ARG A 184 13.62 -6.77 -11.17
C ARG A 184 14.87 -6.45 -11.97
N GLN A 185 15.69 -7.47 -12.27
CA GLN A 185 16.84 -7.37 -13.16
C GLN A 185 16.48 -6.75 -14.51
N ARG A 186 17.43 -5.99 -15.05
CA ARG A 186 17.31 -5.35 -16.38
C ARG A 186 17.12 -6.42 -17.45
N GLY A 187 16.03 -6.34 -18.19
CA GLY A 187 15.81 -7.14 -19.39
C GLY A 187 16.27 -6.38 -20.61
N THR A 188 16.70 -7.10 -21.65
CA THR A 188 17.11 -6.52 -22.94
C THR A 188 15.93 -5.99 -23.80
N GLY A 189 14.74 -5.76 -23.21
CA GLY A 189 13.54 -5.32 -23.91
C GLY A 189 13.47 -3.80 -24.09
N MET A 190 13.26 -3.32 -25.32
CA MET A 190 13.00 -1.92 -25.64
C MET A 190 11.53 -1.56 -25.33
N GLY A 191 11.28 -0.80 -24.25
CA GLY A 191 9.93 -0.28 -23.94
C GLY A 191 9.93 0.73 -22.80
N GLY A 192 9.22 1.85 -22.95
CA GLY A 192 9.21 3.00 -22.03
C GLY A 192 8.79 2.75 -20.57
N GLY A 193 8.24 1.57 -20.26
CA GLY A 193 7.95 1.17 -18.87
C GLY A 193 9.17 0.65 -18.09
N HIS A 194 10.32 0.48 -18.77
CA HIS A 194 11.57 0.08 -18.13
C HIS A 194 12.26 1.26 -17.45
N ASP A 195 12.22 2.44 -18.07
CA ASP A 195 12.93 3.63 -17.58
C ASP A 195 12.36 4.11 -16.22
N GLU A 196 11.05 4.03 -16.03
CA GLU A 196 10.43 4.43 -14.78
C GLU A 196 10.79 3.49 -13.62
N ARG A 197 10.73 2.17 -13.87
CA ARG A 197 11.11 1.17 -12.85
C ARG A 197 12.57 1.31 -12.45
N GLU A 198 13.45 1.52 -13.44
CA GLU A 198 14.88 1.72 -13.19
C GLU A 198 15.13 3.00 -12.39
N GLN A 199 14.46 4.10 -12.72
CA GLN A 199 14.54 5.35 -11.97
C GLN A 199 14.04 5.16 -10.53
N THR A 200 12.96 4.43 -10.35
CA THR A 200 12.39 4.13 -9.02
C THR A 200 13.31 3.23 -8.20
N LEU A 201 13.88 2.18 -8.81
CA LEU A 201 14.87 1.32 -8.17
C LEU A 201 16.10 2.14 -7.76
N ASN A 202 16.64 2.94 -8.66
CA ASN A 202 17.80 3.79 -8.37
C ASN A 202 17.51 4.74 -7.20
N GLN A 203 16.31 5.34 -7.14
CA GLN A 203 15.91 6.18 -6.02
C GLN A 203 15.83 5.39 -4.72
N LEU A 204 15.26 4.17 -4.74
CA LEU A 204 15.23 3.28 -3.57
C LEU A 204 16.65 2.99 -3.05
N LEU A 205 17.58 2.68 -3.96
CA LEU A 205 18.96 2.43 -3.60
C LEU A 205 19.64 3.68 -2.99
N VAL A 206 19.38 4.87 -3.57
CA VAL A 206 19.88 6.15 -3.04
C VAL A 206 19.34 6.43 -1.65
N GLU A 207 18.04 6.22 -1.40
CA GLU A 207 17.47 6.41 -0.07
C GLU A 207 18.05 5.42 0.94
N MET A 208 18.20 4.13 0.58
CA MET A 208 18.81 3.13 1.45
C MET A 208 20.28 3.43 1.76
N ASP A 209 21.04 3.94 0.80
CA ASP A 209 22.43 4.35 1.02
C ASP A 209 22.50 5.64 1.85
N GLY A 210 21.49 6.51 1.73
CA GLY A 210 21.45 7.86 2.30
C GLY A 210 21.14 7.94 3.79
N PHE A 211 20.56 6.90 4.42
CA PHE A 211 20.37 6.92 5.87
C PHE A 211 21.48 6.18 6.61
N GLY A 212 21.82 6.72 7.79
CA GLY A 212 22.88 6.16 8.65
C GLY A 212 22.43 4.86 9.34
N VAL A 213 23.41 4.01 9.67
CA VAL A 213 23.18 2.71 10.35
C VAL A 213 22.43 2.88 11.70
N ASN A 214 22.43 4.08 12.27
CA ASN A 214 21.93 4.36 13.62
C ASN A 214 20.67 5.25 13.63
N GLU A 215 20.05 5.51 12.49
CA GLU A 215 18.83 6.35 12.43
C GLU A 215 17.57 5.65 12.95
N GLY A 216 17.67 4.36 13.31
CA GLY A 216 16.53 3.60 13.85
C GLY A 216 15.52 3.19 12.81
N ILE A 217 15.83 3.29 11.51
CA ILE A 217 14.97 2.85 10.42
C ILE A 217 15.47 1.50 9.93
N ILE A 218 14.56 0.54 9.85
CA ILE A 218 14.82 -0.76 9.21
C ILE A 218 13.87 -0.93 8.03
N VAL A 219 14.44 -1.22 6.86
CA VAL A 219 13.66 -1.51 5.67
C VAL A 219 13.49 -3.01 5.57
N MET A 220 12.27 -3.49 5.61
CA MET A 220 11.95 -4.90 5.34
C MET A 220 11.31 -5.01 3.96
N ALA A 221 11.67 -6.01 3.20
CA ALA A 221 11.03 -6.29 1.92
C ALA A 221 10.58 -7.75 1.84
N ALA A 222 9.55 -8.02 1.04
CA ALA A 222 9.12 -9.38 0.76
C ALA A 222 9.10 -9.65 -0.74
N THR A 223 9.51 -10.85 -1.14
CA THR A 223 9.41 -11.33 -2.52
C THR A 223 9.13 -12.81 -2.56
N ASN A 224 8.42 -13.24 -3.60
CA ASN A 224 8.24 -14.66 -3.91
C ASN A 224 9.32 -15.17 -4.87
N ARG A 225 10.11 -14.26 -5.46
CA ARG A 225 11.04 -14.56 -6.55
C ARG A 225 12.36 -13.82 -6.38
N VAL A 226 13.25 -14.35 -5.56
CA VAL A 226 14.58 -13.78 -5.36
C VAL A 226 15.47 -13.87 -6.60
N ASP A 227 15.21 -14.84 -7.46
CA ASP A 227 15.94 -15.14 -8.69
C ASP A 227 15.91 -14.00 -9.73
N ILE A 228 14.86 -13.18 -9.70
CA ILE A 228 14.67 -12.08 -10.66
C ILE A 228 15.11 -10.72 -10.13
N LEU A 229 15.53 -10.64 -8.85
CA LEU A 229 15.94 -9.37 -8.25
C LEU A 229 17.27 -8.87 -8.82
N ASP A 230 17.39 -7.55 -8.97
CA ASP A 230 18.66 -6.91 -9.32
C ASP A 230 19.68 -7.12 -8.20
N PRO A 231 20.89 -7.65 -8.52
CA PRO A 231 21.92 -7.90 -7.51
C PRO A 231 22.33 -6.64 -6.72
N ALA A 232 22.12 -5.46 -7.28
CA ALA A 232 22.45 -4.21 -6.61
C ALA A 232 21.66 -4.00 -5.33
N ILE A 233 20.43 -4.55 -5.24
CA ILE A 233 19.58 -4.41 -4.03
C ILE A 233 20.07 -5.29 -2.87
N LEU A 234 20.76 -6.40 -3.18
CA LEU A 234 21.28 -7.37 -2.22
C LEU A 234 22.71 -7.07 -1.76
N ARG A 235 23.28 -5.91 -2.14
CA ARG A 235 24.62 -5.52 -1.70
C ARG A 235 24.63 -5.14 -0.22
N PRO A 236 25.78 -5.38 0.49
CA PRO A 236 25.95 -4.93 1.85
C PRO A 236 25.64 -3.44 2.04
N GLY A 237 24.93 -3.12 3.12
CA GLY A 237 24.45 -1.76 3.40
C GLY A 237 23.07 -1.45 2.81
N ARG A 238 22.44 -2.42 2.12
CA ARG A 238 21.07 -2.37 1.60
C ARG A 238 20.26 -3.52 2.19
N PHE A 239 19.82 -4.50 1.39
CA PHE A 239 19.20 -5.72 1.93
C PHE A 239 20.28 -6.78 2.17
N ASP A 240 21.03 -6.58 3.23
CA ASP A 240 22.18 -7.39 3.59
C ASP A 240 21.81 -8.63 4.44
N ARG A 241 20.58 -8.68 4.98
CA ARG A 241 20.07 -9.89 5.63
C ARG A 241 18.94 -10.50 4.80
N LYS A 242 19.05 -11.79 4.52
CA LYS A 242 18.05 -12.58 3.82
C LYS A 242 17.48 -13.63 4.75
N VAL A 243 16.17 -13.63 4.97
CA VAL A 243 15.43 -14.60 5.75
C VAL A 243 14.54 -15.42 4.81
N ALA A 244 14.74 -16.72 4.80
CA ALA A 244 13.98 -17.64 3.95
C ALA A 244 12.73 -18.10 4.71
N VAL A 245 11.55 -17.67 4.27
CA VAL A 245 10.25 -18.05 4.85
C VAL A 245 9.68 -19.20 4.06
N GLY A 246 9.97 -20.41 4.49
CA GLY A 246 9.61 -21.66 3.82
C GLY A 246 8.14 -22.07 4.01
N ARG A 247 7.78 -23.22 3.42
CA ARG A 247 6.52 -23.89 3.75
C ARG A 247 6.64 -24.51 5.14
N PRO A 248 5.58 -24.47 5.96
CA PRO A 248 5.61 -25.00 7.31
C PRO A 248 5.78 -26.52 7.30
N ASP A 249 6.53 -27.04 8.26
CA ASP A 249 6.62 -28.45 8.58
C ASP A 249 5.32 -28.99 9.22
N VAL A 250 5.27 -30.24 9.60
CA VAL A 250 4.04 -30.84 10.19
C VAL A 250 3.63 -30.13 11.47
N LYS A 251 4.61 -29.79 12.33
CA LYS A 251 4.37 -29.11 13.60
C LYS A 251 3.87 -27.69 13.35
N GLY A 252 4.52 -26.95 12.47
CA GLY A 252 4.12 -25.60 12.08
C GLY A 252 2.71 -25.58 11.48
N ARG A 253 2.35 -26.57 10.63
CA ARG A 253 0.98 -26.64 10.11
C ARG A 253 -0.06 -26.88 11.20
N GLU A 254 0.24 -27.72 12.17
CA GLU A 254 -0.66 -27.93 13.31
C GLU A 254 -0.85 -26.65 14.14
N GLU A 255 0.24 -25.91 14.42
CA GLU A 255 0.19 -24.64 15.12
C GLU A 255 -0.62 -23.58 14.34
N ILE A 256 -0.40 -23.49 13.02
CA ILE A 256 -1.15 -22.58 12.13
C ILE A 256 -2.65 -22.94 12.15
N LEU A 257 -2.98 -24.23 12.03
CA LEU A 257 -4.37 -24.70 12.11
C LEU A 257 -5.00 -24.31 13.45
N ARG A 258 -4.29 -24.47 14.58
CA ARG A 258 -4.76 -24.06 15.90
C ARG A 258 -5.04 -22.55 16.00
N VAL A 259 -4.20 -21.73 15.37
CA VAL A 259 -4.42 -20.26 15.32
C VAL A 259 -5.70 -19.94 14.56
N HIS A 260 -5.89 -20.51 13.37
CA HIS A 260 -7.07 -20.24 12.53
C HIS A 260 -8.34 -20.93 13.01
N ALA A 261 -8.22 -21.89 13.92
CA ALA A 261 -9.35 -22.58 14.56
C ALA A 261 -9.93 -21.84 15.77
N LYS A 262 -9.21 -20.86 16.35
CA LYS A 262 -9.63 -20.17 17.59
C LYS A 262 -11.04 -19.57 17.53
N ASP A 263 -11.40 -19.02 16.38
CA ASP A 263 -12.68 -18.33 16.19
C ASP A 263 -13.70 -19.22 15.42
N LYS A 264 -13.45 -20.52 15.31
CA LYS A 264 -14.30 -21.46 14.58
C LYS A 264 -14.82 -22.55 15.53
N PRO A 265 -16.13 -22.82 15.56
CA PRO A 265 -16.68 -23.92 16.34
C PRO A 265 -16.31 -25.25 15.67
N LEU A 266 -15.39 -25.99 16.28
CA LEU A 266 -15.00 -27.32 15.84
C LEU A 266 -15.79 -28.39 16.61
N GLY A 267 -16.15 -29.46 15.90
CA GLY A 267 -16.73 -30.67 16.52
C GLY A 267 -15.69 -31.46 17.32
N GLU A 268 -16.14 -32.29 18.22
CA GLU A 268 -15.28 -33.15 19.08
C GLU A 268 -14.47 -34.19 18.25
N ASP A 269 -14.90 -34.49 17.03
CA ASP A 269 -14.26 -35.43 16.11
C ASP A 269 -13.07 -34.82 15.34
N VAL A 270 -12.81 -33.50 15.49
CA VAL A 270 -11.77 -32.80 14.70
C VAL A 270 -10.39 -32.98 15.32
N ASP A 271 -9.50 -33.68 14.60
CA ASP A 271 -8.10 -33.86 14.93
C ASP A 271 -7.22 -32.98 14.03
N LEU A 272 -6.77 -31.82 14.56
CA LEU A 272 -5.90 -30.89 13.86
C LEU A 272 -4.52 -31.48 13.57
N ALA A 273 -4.01 -32.38 14.41
CA ALA A 273 -2.73 -33.07 14.17
C ALA A 273 -2.82 -34.02 12.98
N GLN A 274 -3.94 -34.74 12.84
CA GLN A 274 -4.18 -35.57 11.66
C GLN A 274 -4.28 -34.73 10.40
N ILE A 275 -4.98 -33.58 10.46
CA ILE A 275 -5.10 -32.67 9.32
C ILE A 275 -3.72 -32.13 8.92
N ALA A 276 -2.89 -31.73 9.87
CA ALA A 276 -1.53 -31.26 9.62
C ALA A 276 -0.66 -32.29 8.89
N ARG A 277 -0.82 -33.61 9.22
CA ARG A 277 -0.11 -34.69 8.54
C ARG A 277 -0.58 -34.87 7.10
N THR A 278 -1.86 -34.70 6.84
CA THR A 278 -2.45 -34.90 5.50
C THR A 278 -2.26 -33.72 4.56
N THR A 279 -1.99 -32.52 5.08
CA THR A 279 -1.83 -31.28 4.32
C THR A 279 -0.38 -30.97 3.96
N ALA A 280 0.40 -31.98 3.59
CA ALA A 280 1.78 -31.81 3.16
C ALA A 280 1.88 -30.81 1.99
N GLY A 281 2.79 -29.82 2.10
CA GLY A 281 2.99 -28.78 1.08
C GLY A 281 2.04 -27.60 1.16
N PHE A 282 1.05 -27.58 2.04
CA PHE A 282 0.17 -26.44 2.25
C PHE A 282 0.91 -25.33 2.96
N THR A 283 0.62 -24.08 2.54
CA THR A 283 1.07 -22.85 3.18
C THR A 283 0.09 -22.42 4.27
N GLY A 284 0.44 -21.38 5.04
CA GLY A 284 -0.47 -20.83 6.04
C GLY A 284 -1.80 -20.34 5.44
N ALA A 285 -1.75 -19.71 4.27
CA ALA A 285 -2.95 -19.26 3.56
C ALA A 285 -3.81 -20.45 3.06
N ASP A 286 -3.20 -21.53 2.62
CA ASP A 286 -3.93 -22.72 2.20
C ASP A 286 -4.65 -23.38 3.39
N LEU A 287 -4.03 -23.42 4.57
CA LEU A 287 -4.61 -23.95 5.80
C LEU A 287 -5.75 -23.08 6.33
N GLU A 288 -5.61 -21.76 6.26
CA GLU A 288 -6.69 -20.82 6.57
C GLU A 288 -7.90 -21.06 5.66
N ASN A 289 -7.63 -21.14 4.35
CA ASN A 289 -8.67 -21.38 3.34
C ASN A 289 -9.33 -22.74 3.54
N LEU A 290 -8.56 -23.78 3.90
CA LEU A 290 -9.09 -25.11 4.20
C LEU A 290 -10.13 -25.07 5.32
N LEU A 291 -9.82 -24.41 6.44
CA LEU A 291 -10.76 -24.28 7.57
C LEU A 291 -11.95 -23.39 7.20
N ASN A 292 -11.76 -22.37 6.39
CA ASN A 292 -12.84 -21.52 5.91
C ASN A 292 -13.80 -22.29 4.99
N GLU A 293 -13.30 -23.03 4.03
CA GLU A 293 -14.11 -23.88 3.14
C GLU A 293 -14.87 -24.97 3.91
N ALA A 294 -14.24 -25.55 4.94
CA ALA A 294 -14.90 -26.50 5.84
C ALA A 294 -16.05 -25.84 6.62
N ALA A 295 -15.86 -24.61 7.08
CA ALA A 295 -16.90 -23.84 7.74
C ALA A 295 -18.08 -23.54 6.81
N ILE A 296 -17.81 -23.14 5.56
CA ILE A 296 -18.83 -22.93 4.54
C ILE A 296 -19.60 -24.23 4.26
N GLU A 297 -18.92 -25.35 4.18
CA GLU A 297 -19.56 -26.66 3.96
C GLU A 297 -20.46 -27.07 5.13
N ALA A 298 -20.02 -26.84 6.38
CA ALA A 298 -20.82 -27.08 7.58
C ALA A 298 -22.10 -26.21 7.59
N ALA A 299 -21.95 -24.93 7.25
CA ALA A 299 -23.09 -23.99 7.16
C ALA A 299 -24.09 -24.39 6.06
N ARG A 300 -23.62 -24.83 4.88
CA ARG A 300 -24.48 -25.34 3.78
C ARG A 300 -25.28 -26.58 4.20
N LYS A 301 -24.76 -27.36 5.13
CA LYS A 301 -25.46 -28.53 5.71
C LYS A 301 -26.32 -28.15 6.92
N GLY A 302 -26.49 -26.86 7.21
CA GLY A 302 -27.31 -26.38 8.32
C GLY A 302 -26.74 -26.64 9.72
N ARG A 303 -25.41 -26.87 9.82
CA ARG A 303 -24.73 -27.14 11.10
C ARG A 303 -24.03 -25.91 11.63
N GLY A 304 -24.01 -25.75 12.96
CA GLY A 304 -23.33 -24.66 13.65
C GLY A 304 -21.86 -24.96 14.01
N PHE A 305 -21.33 -26.14 13.62
CA PHE A 305 -19.96 -26.55 13.93
C PHE A 305 -19.37 -27.38 12.78
N ILE A 306 -18.05 -27.40 12.71
CA ILE A 306 -17.26 -28.03 11.65
C ILE A 306 -16.90 -29.45 12.09
N LEU A 307 -17.17 -30.46 11.27
CA LEU A 307 -16.77 -31.85 11.49
C LEU A 307 -15.50 -32.21 10.73
N GLN A 308 -14.82 -33.26 11.15
CA GLN A 308 -13.66 -33.81 10.42
C GLN A 308 -13.99 -34.14 8.96
N SER A 309 -15.22 -34.62 8.69
CA SER A 309 -15.69 -34.93 7.34
C SER A 309 -15.80 -33.68 6.44
N ASP A 310 -16.11 -32.51 6.99
CA ASP A 310 -16.18 -31.27 6.24
C ASP A 310 -14.77 -30.80 5.84
N ILE A 311 -13.80 -30.94 6.75
CA ILE A 311 -12.41 -30.61 6.48
C ILE A 311 -11.82 -31.54 5.41
N LYS A 312 -12.15 -32.84 5.46
CA LYS A 312 -11.74 -33.81 4.40
C LYS A 312 -12.35 -33.44 3.05
N GLY A 313 -13.63 -33.04 3.02
CA GLY A 313 -14.28 -32.58 1.78
C GLY A 313 -13.66 -31.28 1.24
N ALA A 314 -13.38 -30.31 2.11
CA ALA A 314 -12.71 -29.08 1.77
C ALA A 314 -11.28 -29.31 1.27
N PHE A 315 -10.54 -30.26 1.81
CA PHE A 315 -9.18 -30.61 1.37
C PHE A 315 -9.14 -31.00 -0.12
N ILE A 316 -10.11 -31.81 -0.58
CA ILE A 316 -10.20 -32.20 -1.99
C ILE A 316 -10.44 -30.96 -2.86
N LYS A 317 -11.31 -30.06 -2.41
CA LYS A 317 -11.66 -28.82 -3.13
C LYS A 317 -10.49 -27.84 -3.20
N VAL A 318 -9.75 -27.66 -2.12
CA VAL A 318 -8.62 -26.72 -2.04
C VAL A 318 -7.38 -27.29 -2.71
N GLY A 319 -7.08 -28.58 -2.52
CA GLY A 319 -5.85 -29.22 -3.01
C GLY A 319 -5.92 -29.65 -4.48
N ILE A 320 -7.08 -30.10 -4.96
CA ILE A 320 -7.26 -30.68 -6.31
C ILE A 320 -8.09 -29.75 -7.21
N GLY A 321 -8.86 -28.85 -6.60
CA GLY A 321 -9.85 -28.00 -7.28
C GLY A 321 -11.27 -28.56 -7.21
N ALA A 322 -12.26 -27.71 -7.51
CA ALA A 322 -13.66 -28.10 -7.43
C ALA A 322 -13.97 -29.25 -8.42
N GLU A 323 -14.57 -30.32 -7.91
CA GLU A 323 -15.05 -31.44 -8.73
C GLU A 323 -16.09 -30.94 -9.73
N LYS A 324 -15.79 -31.06 -11.03
CA LYS A 324 -16.72 -30.73 -12.11
C LYS A 324 -17.76 -31.83 -12.27
N LYS A 325 -18.79 -31.85 -11.44
CA LYS A 325 -19.89 -32.84 -11.50
C LYS A 325 -20.68 -32.82 -12.82
N SER A 326 -20.53 -31.77 -13.63
CA SER A 326 -21.23 -31.60 -14.91
C SER A 326 -20.44 -32.06 -16.13
N LYS A 327 -19.20 -32.53 -15.99
CA LYS A 327 -18.40 -33.01 -17.12
C LYS A 327 -18.84 -34.45 -17.47
N VAL A 328 -19.79 -34.57 -18.40
CA VAL A 328 -20.09 -35.86 -19.03
C VAL A 328 -18.91 -36.20 -19.94
N ILE A 329 -18.12 -37.19 -19.53
CA ILE A 329 -17.02 -37.72 -20.36
C ILE A 329 -17.65 -38.37 -21.57
N SER A 330 -17.40 -37.88 -22.78
CA SER A 330 -17.89 -38.46 -24.01
C SER A 330 -17.31 -39.88 -24.23
N GLU A 331 -18.04 -40.73 -24.94
CA GLU A 331 -17.55 -42.11 -25.21
C GLU A 331 -16.22 -42.13 -25.98
N LYS A 332 -15.89 -41.08 -26.73
CA LYS A 332 -14.57 -40.92 -27.37
C LYS A 332 -13.43 -40.66 -26.36
N GLU A 333 -13.67 -39.88 -25.31
CA GLU A 333 -12.69 -39.64 -24.28
C GLU A 333 -12.44 -40.87 -23.38
N LYS A 334 -13.46 -41.75 -23.18
CA LYS A 334 -13.33 -43.02 -22.47
C LYS A 334 -12.49 -44.05 -23.22
N LYS A 335 -12.29 -43.90 -24.53
CA LYS A 335 -11.46 -44.83 -25.33
C LYS A 335 -9.99 -44.43 -25.40
N ILE A 336 -9.61 -43.25 -24.85
CA ILE A 336 -8.25 -42.69 -24.91
C ILE A 336 -7.57 -42.77 -23.53
N THR A 337 -8.32 -43.11 -22.48
CA THR A 337 -7.82 -43.36 -21.12
C THR A 337 -7.78 -44.87 -20.85
#